data_94b527dc8269bad67e70a5dbcfed3661
#
_entry.id   94b527dc8269bad67e70a5dbcfed3661
#
_cell.length_a   1.000
_cell.length_b   1.000
_cell.length_c   1.000
_cell.angle_alpha   90.00
_cell.angle_beta   90.00
_cell.angle_gamma   90.00
#
_symmetry.space_group_name_H-M   'P 1'
#
loop_
_entity.id
_entity.type
_entity.pdbx_description
1 polymer ?
#
loop_
_entity_poly.entity_id
_entity_poly.type
_entity_poly.pdbx_seq_one_letter_code
_entity_poly.pdbx_strand_id
1 'polypeptide(L)'
;MKDKILEAVQISKTYGEGESAVQALKASDLTIWKGEFASIIGSSGSGKSTLLKILGGLLPPTTGNVLLDGQDIYAMNAEQLAQVRRQKIGFIFQDFRLFPEYTVRDNILIPFYLDHRTPDEQMLRKLTGILGIAEKLDARPSQISGGQQQRAAIARALIGKPRIVFADEPTGNLDTRTGEDTMKLLTECAAEFGQTLIVVTHNPEIAKKAQQIIRIEDGCIIKGL
;
A
#
# COMPACT_ATOMS: atom_id res chain seq x y z
N MET A 1 -4.30 24.89 5.99
CA MET A 1 -4.56 24.11 4.75
C MET A 1 -4.08 22.69 5.00
N LYS A 2 -4.78 21.66 4.49
CA LYS A 2 -4.26 20.28 4.57
C LYS A 2 -3.05 20.18 3.61
N ASP A 3 -1.97 19.53 4.03
CA ASP A 3 -0.79 19.30 3.21
C ASP A 3 -1.04 18.14 2.25
N LYS A 4 -0.69 18.31 0.98
CA LYS A 4 -0.76 17.24 -0.02
C LYS A 4 0.43 16.29 0.20
N ILE A 5 0.17 14.99 0.22
CA ILE A 5 1.22 13.97 0.27
C ILE A 5 1.49 13.38 -1.09
N LEU A 6 0.43 13.19 -1.90
CA LEU A 6 0.53 12.59 -3.21
C LEU A 6 -0.41 13.32 -4.18
N GLU A 7 0.12 13.63 -5.37
CA GLU A 7 -0.63 14.19 -6.49
C GLU A 7 -0.35 13.36 -7.74
N ALA A 8 -1.40 12.92 -8.40
CA ALA A 8 -1.34 12.34 -9.73
C ALA A 8 -1.94 13.35 -10.70
N VAL A 9 -1.19 13.68 -11.75
CA VAL A 9 -1.57 14.70 -12.74
C VAL A 9 -1.67 14.04 -14.11
N GLN A 10 -2.86 13.99 -14.68
CA GLN A 10 -3.18 13.44 -16.01
C GLN A 10 -2.59 12.05 -16.24
N ILE A 11 -2.56 11.20 -15.19
CA ILE A 11 -2.02 9.85 -15.30
C ILE A 11 -2.94 8.97 -16.13
N SER A 12 -2.35 8.21 -17.04
CA SER A 12 -3.03 7.15 -17.79
C SER A 12 -2.21 5.88 -17.85
N LYS A 13 -2.85 4.75 -18.22
CA LYS A 13 -2.14 3.49 -18.48
C LYS A 13 -2.80 2.71 -19.59
N THR A 14 -2.02 2.45 -20.62
CA THR A 14 -2.36 1.52 -21.70
C THR A 14 -1.39 0.37 -21.70
N TYR A 15 -1.89 -0.85 -21.79
CA TYR A 15 -1.11 -2.09 -21.98
C TYR A 15 -1.27 -2.56 -23.42
N GLY A 16 -0.20 -3.14 -23.99
CA GLY A 16 -0.17 -3.59 -25.38
C GLY A 16 -0.03 -2.46 -26.38
N GLU A 17 -0.01 -2.81 -27.65
CA GLU A 17 0.11 -1.89 -28.79
C GLU A 17 -0.89 -2.26 -29.90
N GLY A 18 -1.21 -1.29 -30.77
CA GLY A 18 -2.10 -1.48 -31.91
C GLY A 18 -3.51 -1.91 -31.50
N GLU A 19 -4.10 -2.87 -32.20
CA GLU A 19 -5.48 -3.33 -31.99
C GLU A 19 -5.67 -4.10 -30.66
N SER A 20 -4.59 -4.61 -30.06
CA SER A 20 -4.63 -5.29 -28.74
C SER A 20 -4.44 -4.35 -27.56
N ALA A 21 -4.35 -3.05 -27.79
CA ALA A 21 -4.14 -2.08 -26.73
C ALA A 21 -5.36 -1.99 -25.78
N VAL A 22 -5.11 -2.17 -24.48
CA VAL A 22 -6.13 -2.05 -23.43
C VAL A 22 -5.82 -0.84 -22.57
N GLN A 23 -6.69 0.14 -22.57
CA GLN A 23 -6.57 1.32 -21.72
C GLN A 23 -7.10 1.01 -20.31
N ALA A 24 -6.22 0.57 -19.42
CA ALA A 24 -6.58 0.19 -18.05
C ALA A 24 -6.83 1.39 -17.14
N LEU A 25 -6.28 2.56 -17.46
CA LEU A 25 -6.53 3.82 -16.75
C LEU A 25 -6.58 4.95 -17.77
N LYS A 26 -7.67 5.70 -17.78
CA LYS A 26 -7.85 6.91 -18.59
C LYS A 26 -7.26 8.11 -17.87
N ALA A 27 -6.83 9.12 -18.62
CA ALA A 27 -6.19 10.32 -18.05
C ALA A 27 -7.02 10.91 -16.91
N SER A 28 -6.42 10.95 -15.73
CA SER A 28 -7.11 11.30 -14.49
C SER A 28 -6.20 12.05 -13.54
N ASP A 29 -6.80 12.92 -12.73
CA ASP A 29 -6.16 13.66 -11.65
C ASP A 29 -6.63 13.16 -10.30
N LEU A 30 -5.69 13.00 -9.35
CA LEU A 30 -5.98 12.58 -7.99
C LEU A 30 -5.09 13.31 -7.01
N THR A 31 -5.64 13.71 -5.86
CA THR A 31 -4.89 14.29 -4.75
C THR A 31 -5.22 13.53 -3.48
N ILE A 32 -4.18 13.15 -2.72
CA ILE A 32 -4.29 12.54 -1.39
C ILE A 32 -3.63 13.47 -0.37
N TRP A 33 -4.28 13.63 0.78
CA TRP A 33 -3.83 14.51 1.84
C TRP A 33 -3.04 13.72 2.89
N LYS A 34 -2.09 14.39 3.52
CA LYS A 34 -1.24 13.79 4.57
C LYS A 34 -2.07 13.32 5.76
N GLY A 35 -1.80 12.08 6.21
CA GLY A 35 -2.49 11.45 7.34
C GLY A 35 -3.92 10.99 7.02
N GLU A 36 -4.33 11.03 5.76
CA GLU A 36 -5.66 10.60 5.32
C GLU A 36 -5.73 9.08 5.13
N PHE A 37 -6.87 8.50 5.48
CA PHE A 37 -7.24 7.18 5.00
C PHE A 37 -8.14 7.34 3.77
N ALA A 38 -7.66 6.88 2.61
CA ALA A 38 -8.40 6.85 1.36
C ALA A 38 -8.70 5.41 0.93
N SER A 39 -9.87 5.16 0.37
CA SER A 39 -10.24 3.88 -0.23
C SER A 39 -10.42 4.00 -1.73
N ILE A 40 -9.96 2.99 -2.48
CA ILE A 40 -10.17 2.84 -3.92
C ILE A 40 -11.15 1.69 -4.11
N ILE A 41 -12.31 1.98 -4.72
CA ILE A 41 -13.38 1.02 -4.99
C ILE A 41 -13.72 0.96 -6.48
N GLY A 42 -14.35 -0.14 -6.90
CA GLY A 42 -14.80 -0.35 -8.28
C GLY A 42 -14.92 -1.83 -8.61
N SER A 43 -15.49 -2.15 -9.76
CA SER A 43 -15.65 -3.53 -10.24
C SER A 43 -14.31 -4.23 -10.51
N SER A 44 -14.32 -5.56 -10.62
CA SER A 44 -13.12 -6.30 -11.07
C SER A 44 -12.72 -5.82 -12.45
N GLY A 45 -11.41 -5.66 -12.69
CA GLY A 45 -10.89 -5.17 -13.97
C GLY A 45 -11.03 -3.65 -14.21
N SER A 46 -11.62 -2.88 -13.30
CA SER A 46 -11.81 -1.42 -13.50
C SER A 46 -10.53 -0.57 -13.48
N GLY A 47 -9.36 -1.14 -13.10
CA GLY A 47 -8.08 -0.41 -13.05
C GLY A 47 -7.57 -0.09 -11.65
N LYS A 48 -8.21 -0.54 -10.56
CA LYS A 48 -7.83 -0.25 -9.17
C LYS A 48 -6.38 -0.58 -8.84
N SER A 49 -5.98 -1.85 -9.05
CA SER A 49 -4.59 -2.29 -8.78
C SER A 49 -3.58 -1.64 -9.72
N THR A 50 -3.98 -1.28 -10.95
CA THR A 50 -3.15 -0.49 -11.87
C THR A 50 -2.91 0.91 -11.30
N LEU A 51 -3.97 1.59 -10.87
CA LEU A 51 -3.84 2.89 -10.21
C LEU A 51 -2.95 2.80 -8.98
N LEU A 52 -3.22 1.86 -8.07
CA LEU A 52 -2.42 1.68 -6.84
C LEU A 52 -0.93 1.50 -7.14
N LYS A 53 -0.60 0.64 -8.13
CA LYS A 53 0.80 0.38 -8.54
C LYS A 53 1.47 1.61 -9.15
N ILE A 54 0.72 2.43 -9.91
CA ILE A 54 1.24 3.68 -10.46
C ILE A 54 1.51 4.67 -9.33
N LEU A 55 0.55 4.90 -8.44
CA LEU A 55 0.71 5.82 -7.31
C LEU A 55 1.88 5.43 -6.40
N GLY A 56 2.14 4.15 -6.24
CA GLY A 56 3.21 3.60 -5.41
C GLY A 56 4.56 3.38 -6.11
N GLY A 57 4.74 3.85 -7.33
CA GLY A 57 6.03 3.75 -8.03
C GLY A 57 6.43 2.33 -8.44
N LEU A 58 5.46 1.39 -8.54
CA LEU A 58 5.69 0.01 -8.99
C LEU A 58 5.47 -0.17 -10.49
N LEU A 59 4.71 0.72 -11.10
CA LEU A 59 4.33 0.65 -12.51
C LEU A 59 4.35 2.06 -13.10
N PRO A 60 5.18 2.36 -14.10
CA PRO A 60 5.16 3.68 -14.71
C PRO A 60 3.84 3.92 -15.46
N PRO A 61 3.27 5.13 -15.39
CA PRO A 61 2.13 5.51 -16.22
C PRO A 61 2.55 5.56 -17.70
N THR A 62 1.59 5.52 -18.61
CA THR A 62 1.81 5.79 -20.04
C THR A 62 1.95 7.29 -20.27
N THR A 63 1.13 8.10 -19.58
CA THR A 63 1.23 9.57 -19.58
C THR A 63 1.00 10.12 -18.19
N GLY A 64 1.38 11.36 -17.98
CA GLY A 64 1.18 12.07 -16.72
C GLY A 64 2.27 11.81 -15.69
N ASN A 65 2.14 12.42 -14.53
CA ASN A 65 3.14 12.48 -13.47
C ASN A 65 2.54 12.09 -12.11
N VAL A 66 3.38 11.53 -11.23
CA VAL A 66 3.03 11.27 -9.83
C VAL A 66 4.02 12.00 -8.92
N LEU A 67 3.52 12.93 -8.13
CA LEU A 67 4.32 13.66 -7.16
C LEU A 67 4.08 13.09 -5.75
N LEU A 68 5.15 12.71 -5.09
CA LEU A 68 5.16 12.33 -3.67
C LEU A 68 5.98 13.37 -2.89
N ASP A 69 5.37 14.00 -1.89
CA ASP A 69 5.96 15.17 -1.20
C ASP A 69 6.43 16.26 -2.21
N GLY A 70 5.68 16.50 -3.28
CA GLY A 70 6.00 17.48 -4.33
C GLY A 70 7.10 17.07 -5.31
N GLN A 71 7.67 15.87 -5.21
CA GLN A 71 8.71 15.34 -6.09
C GLN A 71 8.12 14.33 -7.08
N ASP A 72 8.32 14.54 -8.38
CA ASP A 72 7.90 13.58 -9.40
C ASP A 72 8.73 12.28 -9.30
N ILE A 73 8.10 11.19 -8.89
CA ILE A 73 8.77 9.91 -8.67
C ILE A 73 9.17 9.22 -9.98
N TYR A 74 8.53 9.55 -11.11
CA TYR A 74 8.87 8.97 -12.41
C TYR A 74 9.87 9.78 -13.21
N ALA A 75 10.22 11.00 -12.77
CA ALA A 75 11.39 11.74 -13.27
C ALA A 75 12.72 11.25 -12.64
N MET A 76 12.65 10.41 -11.61
CA MET A 76 13.80 9.86 -10.90
C MET A 76 14.43 8.71 -11.69
N ASN A 77 15.76 8.50 -11.52
CA ASN A 77 16.40 7.28 -11.99
C ASN A 77 15.98 6.06 -11.16
N ALA A 78 16.31 4.85 -11.64
CA ALA A 78 15.87 3.59 -11.01
C ALA A 78 16.31 3.46 -9.54
N GLU A 79 17.53 3.89 -9.19
CA GLU A 79 18.04 3.81 -7.82
C GLU A 79 17.33 4.81 -6.89
N GLN A 80 17.13 6.04 -7.34
CA GLN A 80 16.39 7.06 -6.59
C GLN A 80 14.94 6.61 -6.32
N LEU A 81 14.26 6.07 -7.35
CA LEU A 81 12.91 5.54 -7.19
C LEU A 81 12.88 4.33 -6.24
N ALA A 82 13.88 3.44 -6.32
CA ALA A 82 14.00 2.32 -5.39
C ALA A 82 14.21 2.80 -3.95
N GLN A 83 15.02 3.84 -3.72
CA GLN A 83 15.21 4.45 -2.42
C GLN A 83 13.91 5.07 -1.88
N VAL A 84 13.17 5.81 -2.72
CA VAL A 84 11.85 6.36 -2.33
C VAL A 84 10.90 5.24 -1.91
N ARG A 85 10.84 4.13 -2.65
CA ARG A 85 10.01 2.98 -2.27
C ARG A 85 10.41 2.37 -0.93
N ARG A 86 11.71 2.21 -0.66
CA ARG A 86 12.20 1.64 0.61
C ARG A 86 11.92 2.54 1.81
N GLN A 87 12.02 3.86 1.63
CA GLN A 87 12.00 4.81 2.74
C GLN A 87 10.68 5.53 2.94
N LYS A 88 9.94 5.81 1.86
CA LYS A 88 8.74 6.66 1.93
C LYS A 88 7.44 5.91 1.66
N ILE A 89 7.50 4.67 1.13
CA ILE A 89 6.33 3.91 0.69
C ILE A 89 6.30 2.55 1.37
N GLY A 90 5.16 2.20 1.96
CA GLY A 90 4.85 0.84 2.42
C GLY A 90 3.88 0.16 1.45
N PHE A 91 4.07 -1.15 1.20
CA PHE A 91 3.14 -1.95 0.41
C PHE A 91 2.64 -3.17 1.17
N ILE A 92 1.33 -3.37 1.14
CA ILE A 92 0.62 -4.55 1.64
C ILE A 92 -0.11 -5.18 0.46
N PHE A 93 0.18 -6.45 0.19
CA PHE A 93 -0.43 -7.20 -0.91
C PHE A 93 -1.42 -8.23 -0.38
N GLN A 94 -2.36 -8.64 -1.21
CA GLN A 94 -3.36 -9.65 -0.89
C GLN A 94 -2.71 -11.01 -0.59
N ASP A 95 -1.64 -11.37 -1.28
CA ASP A 95 -0.88 -12.64 -1.17
C ASP A 95 0.29 -12.58 -0.17
N PHE A 96 0.26 -11.64 0.78
CA PHE A 96 1.22 -11.38 1.85
C PHE A 96 2.66 -11.12 1.39
N ARG A 97 3.16 -11.82 0.39
CA ARG A 97 4.52 -11.75 -0.20
C ARG A 97 5.60 -11.81 0.85
N LEU A 98 5.46 -12.73 1.79
CA LEU A 98 6.52 -13.07 2.72
C LEU A 98 7.50 -14.02 2.06
N PHE A 99 8.78 -13.87 2.37
CA PHE A 99 9.83 -14.79 1.94
C PHE A 99 9.78 -16.04 2.81
N PRO A 100 9.50 -17.23 2.25
CA PRO A 100 9.22 -18.43 3.04
C PRO A 100 10.44 -18.97 3.79
N GLU A 101 11.66 -18.67 3.31
CA GLU A 101 12.92 -19.11 3.93
C GLU A 101 13.32 -18.26 5.12
N TYR A 102 12.78 -17.05 5.25
CA TYR A 102 13.10 -16.10 6.31
C TYR A 102 12.13 -16.20 7.47
N THR A 103 12.61 -15.84 8.67
CA THR A 103 11.74 -15.70 9.84
C THR A 103 10.75 -14.55 9.65
N VAL A 104 9.70 -14.49 10.48
CA VAL A 104 8.78 -13.34 10.54
C VAL A 104 9.55 -12.06 10.84
N ARG A 105 10.50 -12.12 11.78
CA ARG A 105 11.40 -11.00 12.11
C ARG A 105 12.14 -10.49 10.88
N ASP A 106 12.81 -11.38 10.17
CA ASP A 106 13.61 -11.00 9.01
C ASP A 106 12.71 -10.43 7.88
N ASN A 107 11.55 -11.04 7.65
CA ASN A 107 10.56 -10.50 6.71
C ASN A 107 10.16 -9.08 7.05
N ILE A 108 9.90 -8.77 8.32
CA ILE A 108 9.54 -7.43 8.77
C ILE A 108 10.71 -6.46 8.55
N LEU A 109 11.94 -6.89 8.79
CA LEU A 109 13.13 -6.03 8.77
C LEU A 109 13.79 -5.88 7.40
N ILE A 110 13.33 -6.60 6.36
CA ILE A 110 13.85 -6.49 4.98
C ILE A 110 14.06 -5.04 4.51
N PRO A 111 13.14 -4.07 4.73
CA PRO A 111 13.35 -2.70 4.28
C PRO A 111 14.60 -2.04 4.87
N PHE A 112 14.97 -2.39 6.10
CA PHE A 112 16.20 -1.90 6.73
C PHE A 112 17.43 -2.55 6.13
N TYR A 113 17.40 -3.88 5.92
CA TYR A 113 18.53 -4.61 5.34
C TYR A 113 18.86 -4.13 3.93
N LEU A 114 17.83 -3.92 3.09
CA LEU A 114 17.99 -3.42 1.73
C LEU A 114 18.49 -1.96 1.66
N ASP A 115 18.30 -1.20 2.72
CA ASP A 115 18.71 0.20 2.83
C ASP A 115 19.98 0.37 3.69
N HIS A 116 20.61 -0.75 4.08
CA HIS A 116 21.81 -0.80 4.94
C HIS A 116 21.67 0.01 6.24
N ARG A 117 20.44 0.06 6.78
CA ARG A 117 20.13 0.76 8.04
C ARG A 117 20.01 -0.23 9.21
N THR A 118 20.35 0.25 10.39
CA THR A 118 20.12 -0.52 11.63
C THR A 118 18.62 -0.55 11.95
N PRO A 119 18.02 -1.72 12.20
CA PRO A 119 16.63 -1.84 12.62
C PRO A 119 16.34 -1.12 13.94
N ASP A 120 15.18 -0.51 14.05
CA ASP A 120 14.65 0.06 15.29
C ASP A 120 13.95 -1.04 16.09
N GLU A 121 14.69 -1.66 17.03
CA GLU A 121 14.19 -2.75 17.88
C GLU A 121 13.04 -2.33 18.79
N GLN A 122 12.99 -1.08 19.21
CA GLN A 122 11.89 -0.57 20.02
C GLN A 122 10.63 -0.48 19.19
N MET A 123 10.76 0.03 17.96
CA MET A 123 9.64 0.09 17.01
C MET A 123 9.17 -1.31 16.62
N LEU A 124 10.09 -2.26 16.40
CA LEU A 124 9.74 -3.66 16.11
C LEU A 124 8.88 -4.25 17.25
N ARG A 125 9.34 -4.15 18.50
CA ARG A 125 8.60 -4.65 19.68
C ARG A 125 7.22 -3.97 19.80
N LYS A 126 7.16 -2.66 19.66
CA LYS A 126 5.90 -1.91 19.75
C LYS A 126 4.91 -2.36 18.68
N LEU A 127 5.35 -2.39 17.42
CA LEU A 127 4.50 -2.71 16.28
C LEU A 127 4.01 -4.16 16.31
N THR A 128 4.90 -5.11 16.60
CA THR A 128 4.53 -6.53 16.69
C THR A 128 3.65 -6.85 17.90
N GLY A 129 3.79 -6.09 18.98
CA GLY A 129 2.90 -6.14 20.15
C GLY A 129 1.48 -5.68 19.78
N ILE A 130 1.31 -4.53 19.12
CA ILE A 130 0.01 -4.04 18.64
C ILE A 130 -0.63 -5.05 17.68
N LEU A 131 0.16 -5.60 16.75
CA LEU A 131 -0.31 -6.56 15.76
C LEU A 131 -0.51 -7.99 16.31
N GLY A 132 -0.16 -8.25 17.58
CA GLY A 132 -0.34 -9.54 18.23
C GLY A 132 0.48 -10.68 17.61
N ILE A 133 1.69 -10.39 17.14
CA ILE A 133 2.62 -11.35 16.52
C ILE A 133 4.02 -11.37 17.18
N ALA A 134 4.20 -10.71 18.31
CA ALA A 134 5.50 -10.62 18.98
C ALA A 134 6.11 -11.98 19.30
N GLU A 135 5.31 -12.97 19.69
CA GLU A 135 5.77 -14.34 20.02
C GLU A 135 6.02 -15.21 18.76
N LYS A 136 5.81 -14.67 17.56
CA LYS A 136 5.98 -15.37 16.29
C LYS A 136 7.19 -14.90 15.49
N LEU A 137 8.01 -14.03 16.07
CA LEU A 137 9.14 -13.41 15.35
C LEU A 137 10.15 -14.42 14.83
N ASP A 138 10.41 -15.49 15.56
CA ASP A 138 11.37 -16.53 15.17
C ASP A 138 10.75 -17.64 14.30
N ALA A 139 9.42 -17.61 14.11
CA ALA A 139 8.72 -18.56 13.24
C ALA A 139 8.92 -18.22 11.76
N ARG A 140 8.80 -19.23 10.89
CA ARG A 140 8.72 -19.03 9.43
C ARG A 140 7.27 -18.82 8.99
N PRO A 141 7.02 -18.22 7.82
CA PRO A 141 5.68 -18.03 7.28
C PRO A 141 4.82 -19.29 7.26
N SER A 142 5.40 -20.45 6.96
CA SER A 142 4.70 -21.75 6.94
C SER A 142 4.23 -22.24 8.33
N GLN A 143 4.71 -21.63 9.42
CA GLN A 143 4.42 -22.03 10.80
C GLN A 143 3.38 -21.12 11.46
N ILE A 144 2.83 -20.16 10.74
CA ILE A 144 1.87 -19.18 11.23
C ILE A 144 0.62 -19.13 10.36
N SER A 145 -0.52 -18.75 10.95
CA SER A 145 -1.79 -18.64 10.22
C SER A 145 -1.78 -17.54 9.16
N GLY A 146 -2.70 -17.60 8.18
CA GLY A 146 -2.85 -16.56 7.16
C GLY A 146 -3.05 -15.16 7.74
N GLY A 147 -3.86 -15.03 8.80
CA GLY A 147 -4.03 -13.75 9.50
C GLY A 147 -2.73 -13.26 10.16
N GLN A 148 -1.90 -14.15 10.72
CA GLN A 148 -0.60 -13.80 11.27
C GLN A 148 0.39 -13.43 10.15
N GLN A 149 0.35 -14.10 9.01
CA GLN A 149 1.15 -13.73 7.83
C GLN A 149 0.78 -12.34 7.34
N GLN A 150 -0.50 -12.01 7.25
CA GLN A 150 -0.96 -10.68 6.87
C GLN A 150 -0.49 -9.61 7.87
N ARG A 151 -0.58 -9.88 9.17
CA ARG A 151 -0.08 -8.96 10.20
C ARG A 151 1.44 -8.78 10.11
N ALA A 152 2.20 -9.81 9.75
CA ALA A 152 3.63 -9.69 9.46
C ALA A 152 3.90 -8.84 8.20
N ALA A 153 3.11 -8.98 7.14
CA ALA A 153 3.19 -8.13 5.95
C ALA A 153 2.84 -6.65 6.27
N ILE A 154 1.86 -6.42 7.13
CA ILE A 154 1.53 -5.09 7.66
C ILE A 154 2.72 -4.53 8.46
N ALA A 155 3.30 -5.31 9.37
CA ALA A 155 4.46 -4.88 10.14
C ALA A 155 5.63 -4.48 9.21
N ARG A 156 5.92 -5.29 8.19
CA ARG A 156 6.95 -4.97 7.18
C ARG A 156 6.68 -3.65 6.46
N ALA A 157 5.43 -3.39 6.12
CA ALA A 157 5.06 -2.15 5.43
C ALA A 157 5.19 -0.90 6.32
N LEU A 158 4.95 -1.04 7.64
CA LEU A 158 4.90 0.07 8.59
C LEU A 158 6.21 0.33 9.34
N ILE A 159 7.09 -0.67 9.46
CA ILE A 159 8.28 -0.63 10.33
C ILE A 159 9.23 0.52 10.00
N GLY A 160 9.35 0.87 8.72
CA GLY A 160 10.18 1.97 8.23
C GLY A 160 9.60 3.36 8.46
N LYS A 161 8.42 3.47 9.07
CA LYS A 161 7.64 4.71 9.22
C LYS A 161 7.47 5.44 7.87
N PRO A 162 6.95 4.77 6.82
CA PRO A 162 6.77 5.40 5.52
C PRO A 162 5.80 6.59 5.59
N ARG A 163 5.86 7.47 4.61
CA ARG A 163 4.93 8.60 4.47
C ARG A 163 3.54 8.15 4.05
N ILE A 164 3.49 7.09 3.25
CA ILE A 164 2.26 6.56 2.67
C ILE A 164 2.31 5.03 2.60
N VAL A 165 1.19 4.39 2.89
CA VAL A 165 1.01 2.94 2.81
C VAL A 165 -0.07 2.62 1.79
N PHE A 166 0.27 1.77 0.83
CA PHE A 166 -0.65 1.23 -0.16
C PHE A 166 -1.03 -0.22 0.21
N ALA A 167 -2.31 -0.52 0.21
CA ALA A 167 -2.80 -1.87 0.49
C ALA A 167 -3.73 -2.33 -0.65
N ASP A 168 -3.34 -3.41 -1.34
CA ASP A 168 -4.11 -4.01 -2.42
C ASP A 168 -4.89 -5.21 -1.87
N GLU A 169 -6.18 -5.02 -1.61
CA GLU A 169 -7.09 -6.00 -1.02
C GLU A 169 -6.50 -6.74 0.21
N PRO A 170 -6.11 -6.01 1.27
CA PRO A 170 -5.32 -6.56 2.39
C PRO A 170 -6.04 -7.63 3.20
N THR A 171 -7.32 -7.88 2.95
CA THR A 171 -8.14 -8.88 3.64
C THR A 171 -8.72 -9.94 2.71
N GLY A 172 -8.37 -9.89 1.41
CA GLY A 172 -8.99 -10.73 0.38
C GLY A 172 -8.76 -12.25 0.57
N ASN A 173 -7.70 -12.65 1.26
CA ASN A 173 -7.35 -14.04 1.56
C ASN A 173 -7.68 -14.46 3.00
N LEU A 174 -8.46 -13.66 3.74
CA LEU A 174 -8.83 -13.91 5.13
C LEU A 174 -10.33 -14.17 5.25
N ASP A 175 -10.72 -14.94 6.26
CA ASP A 175 -12.13 -14.99 6.66
C ASP A 175 -12.60 -13.60 7.15
N THR A 176 -13.91 -13.39 7.15
CA THR A 176 -14.51 -12.08 7.42
C THR A 176 -14.06 -11.48 8.75
N ARG A 177 -14.09 -12.27 9.84
CA ARG A 177 -13.74 -11.81 11.18
C ARG A 177 -12.26 -11.44 11.29
N THR A 178 -11.37 -12.33 10.82
CA THR A 178 -9.94 -12.08 10.81
C THR A 178 -9.59 -10.88 9.91
N GLY A 179 -10.31 -10.70 8.81
CA GLY A 179 -10.16 -9.55 7.91
C GLY A 179 -10.54 -8.23 8.59
N GLU A 180 -11.68 -8.17 9.28
CA GLU A 180 -12.12 -6.99 10.03
C GLU A 180 -11.12 -6.60 11.12
N ASP A 181 -10.68 -7.58 11.93
CA ASP A 181 -9.68 -7.37 12.98
C ASP A 181 -8.35 -6.86 12.40
N THR A 182 -7.92 -7.43 11.28
CA THR A 182 -6.68 -7.03 10.59
C THR A 182 -6.77 -5.61 10.04
N MET A 183 -7.89 -5.24 9.42
CA MET A 183 -8.10 -3.87 8.94
C MET A 183 -8.16 -2.86 10.07
N LYS A 184 -8.80 -3.20 11.18
CA LYS A 184 -8.83 -2.35 12.38
C LYS A 184 -7.39 -2.09 12.87
N LEU A 185 -6.59 -3.12 13.04
CA LEU A 185 -5.17 -2.99 13.45
C LEU A 185 -4.36 -2.15 12.46
N LEU A 186 -4.54 -2.35 11.14
CA LEU A 186 -3.87 -1.56 10.12
C LEU A 186 -4.21 -0.07 10.23
N THR A 187 -5.50 0.26 10.34
CA THR A 187 -5.95 1.65 10.44
C THR A 187 -5.50 2.32 11.74
N GLU A 188 -5.54 1.60 12.87
CA GLU A 188 -5.04 2.07 14.16
C GLU A 188 -3.54 2.34 14.13
N CYS A 189 -2.73 1.42 13.59
CA CYS A 189 -1.29 1.60 13.43
C CYS A 189 -0.97 2.81 12.52
N ALA A 190 -1.64 2.91 11.36
CA ALA A 190 -1.41 4.01 10.44
C ALA A 190 -1.72 5.37 11.09
N ALA A 191 -2.81 5.47 11.85
CA ALA A 191 -3.18 6.67 12.59
C ALA A 191 -2.19 7.00 13.71
N GLU A 192 -1.78 6.00 14.51
CA GLU A 192 -0.82 6.18 15.61
C GLU A 192 0.55 6.69 15.13
N PHE A 193 0.99 6.21 13.96
CA PHE A 193 2.27 6.62 13.38
C PHE A 193 2.15 7.81 12.41
N GLY A 194 0.95 8.41 12.27
CA GLY A 194 0.71 9.58 11.41
C GLY A 194 0.91 9.29 9.93
N GLN A 195 0.66 8.06 9.49
CA GLN A 195 0.87 7.62 8.11
C GLN A 195 -0.40 7.81 7.27
N THR A 196 -0.21 8.14 6.01
CA THR A 196 -1.30 8.16 5.03
C THR A 196 -1.57 6.74 4.55
N LEU A 197 -2.84 6.34 4.47
CA LEU A 197 -3.23 4.98 4.07
C LEU A 197 -4.13 5.01 2.84
N ILE A 198 -3.78 4.24 1.81
CA ILE A 198 -4.63 4.01 0.63
C ILE A 198 -4.93 2.52 0.51
N VAL A 199 -6.20 2.16 0.53
CA VAL A 199 -6.66 0.76 0.48
C VAL A 199 -7.52 0.52 -0.75
N VAL A 200 -7.13 -0.41 -1.60
CA VAL A 200 -8.04 -1.01 -2.58
C VAL A 200 -8.88 -2.06 -1.85
N THR A 201 -10.19 -1.95 -1.95
CA THR A 201 -11.10 -2.92 -1.34
C THR A 201 -12.40 -3.05 -2.13
N HIS A 202 -12.97 -4.24 -2.11
CA HIS A 202 -14.34 -4.49 -2.55
C HIS A 202 -15.33 -4.56 -1.37
N ASN A 203 -14.85 -4.46 -0.13
CA ASN A 203 -15.68 -4.46 1.07
C ASN A 203 -16.21 -3.04 1.35
N PRO A 204 -17.54 -2.82 1.26
CA PRO A 204 -18.13 -1.50 1.47
C PRO A 204 -17.98 -0.99 2.91
N GLU A 205 -17.91 -1.87 3.90
CA GLU A 205 -17.74 -1.45 5.31
C GLU A 205 -16.34 -0.91 5.58
N ILE A 206 -15.33 -1.44 4.89
CA ILE A 206 -13.97 -0.88 4.93
C ILE A 206 -13.95 0.48 4.21
N ALA A 207 -14.56 0.56 3.02
CA ALA A 207 -14.58 1.76 2.22
C ALA A 207 -15.25 2.94 2.95
N LYS A 208 -16.36 2.71 3.66
CA LYS A 208 -17.08 3.73 4.44
C LYS A 208 -16.27 4.36 5.58
N LYS A 209 -15.23 3.68 6.07
CA LYS A 209 -14.35 4.21 7.13
C LYS A 209 -13.30 5.21 6.60
N ALA A 210 -13.13 5.31 5.28
CA ALA A 210 -12.18 6.22 4.66
C ALA A 210 -12.72 7.66 4.66
N GLN A 211 -11.82 8.63 4.83
CA GLN A 211 -12.13 10.05 4.67
C GLN A 211 -12.31 10.46 3.20
N GLN A 212 -11.69 9.70 2.28
CA GLN A 212 -11.83 9.90 0.84
C GLN A 212 -12.16 8.56 0.17
N ILE A 213 -13.21 8.53 -0.65
CA ILE A 213 -13.57 7.37 -1.46
C ILE A 213 -13.28 7.71 -2.93
N ILE A 214 -12.40 6.93 -3.55
CA ILE A 214 -12.01 7.03 -4.96
C ILE A 214 -12.68 5.89 -5.70
N ARG A 215 -13.64 6.22 -6.55
CA ARG A 215 -14.35 5.24 -7.38
C ARG A 215 -13.71 5.15 -8.74
N ILE A 216 -13.46 3.93 -9.21
CA ILE A 216 -12.96 3.68 -10.56
C ILE A 216 -13.98 2.85 -11.33
N GLU A 217 -14.40 3.33 -12.48
CA GLU A 217 -15.26 2.64 -13.44
C GLU A 217 -14.64 2.75 -14.84
N ASP A 218 -14.48 1.62 -15.50
CA ASP A 218 -13.94 1.52 -16.88
C ASP A 218 -12.67 2.37 -17.10
N GLY A 219 -11.75 2.31 -16.15
CA GLY A 219 -10.49 3.05 -16.15
C GLY A 219 -10.61 4.55 -15.84
N CYS A 220 -11.80 5.08 -15.55
CA CYS A 220 -12.01 6.47 -15.16
C CYS A 220 -12.07 6.60 -13.64
N ILE A 221 -11.36 7.58 -13.07
CA ILE A 221 -11.54 8.00 -11.68
C ILE A 221 -12.78 8.90 -11.62
N ILE A 222 -13.81 8.42 -10.93
CA ILE A 222 -14.99 9.20 -10.61
C ILE A 222 -14.74 9.81 -9.23
N LYS A 223 -14.62 11.14 -9.15
CA LYS A 223 -14.48 11.83 -7.86
C LYS A 223 -15.69 11.50 -7.01
N GLY A 224 -15.44 10.85 -5.88
CA GLY A 224 -16.48 10.44 -4.95
C GLY A 224 -17.20 11.62 -4.32
N LEU A 225 -18.39 11.27 -3.85
CA LEU A 225 -19.28 12.10 -3.05
C LEU A 225 -18.63 12.56 -1.75
#